data_bda491e8afef586ed4a230af243ec149
#
_entry.id   bda491e8afef586ed4a230af243ec149
#
_cell.length_a   1.000
_cell.length_b   1.000
_cell.length_c   1.000
_cell.angle_alpha   90.00
_cell.angle_beta   90.00
_cell.angle_gamma   90.00
#
_symmetry.space_group_name_H-M   'P 1'
#
loop_
_entity.id
_entity.type
_entity.pdbx_description
1 polymer ?
#
loop_
_entity_poly.entity_id
_entity_poly.type
_entity_poly.pdbx_seq_one_letter_code
_entity_poly.pdbx_strand_id
1 'polypeptide(L)'
;MWSKLLATAALPMMIGLAAQAHATPANTRDFLKQLELDGITVSGQTAIREGYDICRFMKPPDGGALWDAALKVKSEQPDWTIDQALTFANRSTQFICPNRESFPD
;
A
#
# COMPACT_ATOMS: atom_id res chain seq x y z
N MET A 1 -2.26 13.74 41.18
CA MET A 1 -2.10 13.63 40.62
C MET A 1 -1.96 13.17 39.74
N TRP A 2 -1.79 12.94 39.72
CA TRP A 2 -1.45 12.39 38.86
C TRP A 2 -2.26 12.07 38.07
N SER A 3 -2.66 11.96 38.22
CA SER A 3 -3.25 11.51 37.50
C SER A 3 -3.67 12.01 36.50
N LYS A 4 -3.85 12.59 36.38
CA LYS A 4 -4.24 13.06 35.45
C LYS A 4 -3.69 13.14 34.42
N LEU A 5 -3.00 13.15 34.52
CA LEU A 5 -2.33 13.40 33.60
C LEU A 5 -2.18 12.52 32.71
N LEU A 6 -1.97 11.66 33.08
CA LEU A 6 -1.61 10.73 32.40
C LEU A 6 -2.42 10.36 31.33
N ALA A 7 -3.45 10.27 31.43
CA ALA A 7 -4.31 9.79 30.46
C ALA A 7 -4.27 10.58 29.22
N THR A 8 -3.92 11.73 29.35
CA THR A 8 -3.84 12.57 28.24
C THR A 8 -2.96 12.12 27.18
N ALA A 9 -1.97 11.45 27.56
CA ALA A 9 -0.97 11.03 26.61
C ALA A 9 -1.51 10.14 25.52
N ALA A 10 -2.52 9.42 25.79
CA ALA A 10 -3.03 8.49 24.83
C ALA A 10 -3.79 9.14 23.69
N LEU A 11 -4.40 10.24 23.95
CA LEU A 11 -5.26 10.86 22.97
C LEU A 11 -4.60 11.29 21.69
N PRO A 12 -3.44 11.89 21.75
CA PRO A 12 -2.80 12.33 20.51
C PRO A 12 -2.53 11.18 19.57
N MET A 13 -2.33 10.03 20.11
CA MET A 13 -2.05 8.88 19.28
C MET A 13 -3.24 8.46 18.49
N MET A 14 -4.41 8.64 19.05
CA MET A 14 -5.62 8.29 18.35
C MET A 14 -5.78 9.17 17.12
N ILE A 15 -5.40 10.40 17.25
CA ILE A 15 -5.50 11.32 16.13
C ILE A 15 -4.58 10.90 15.01
N GLY A 16 -3.41 10.44 15.37
CA GLY A 16 -2.48 9.97 14.38
C GLY A 16 -3.01 8.81 13.57
N LEU A 17 -3.76 7.93 14.22
CA LEU A 17 -4.33 6.81 13.52
C LEU A 17 -5.36 7.25 12.50
N ALA A 18 -6.15 8.24 12.85
CA ALA A 18 -7.17 8.73 11.95
C ALA A 18 -6.56 9.29 10.68
N ALA A 19 -5.38 9.85 10.79
CA ALA A 19 -4.72 10.44 9.63
C ALA A 19 -4.20 9.40 8.65
N GLN A 20 -4.22 8.15 9.02
CA GLN A 20 -3.67 7.09 8.18
C GLN A 20 -4.76 6.29 7.49
N ALA A 21 -5.67 6.97 6.86
CA ALA A 21 -6.80 6.32 6.22
C ALA A 21 -6.41 5.51 4.99
N HIS A 22 -5.27 5.77 4.39
CA HIS A 22 -4.88 5.12 3.14
C HIS A 22 -4.33 3.73 3.35
N ALA A 23 -3.25 3.64 4.11
CA ALA A 23 -2.61 2.35 4.37
C ALA A 23 -2.12 2.33 5.80
N THR A 24 -2.70 1.49 6.62
CA THR A 24 -2.27 1.34 8.00
C THR A 24 -1.06 0.42 8.06
N PRO A 25 -0.31 0.43 9.16
CA PRO A 25 0.77 -0.53 9.32
C PRO A 25 0.31 -1.99 9.18
N ALA A 26 -0.90 -2.28 9.65
CA ALA A 26 -1.42 -3.63 9.52
C ALA A 26 -1.67 -4.00 8.07
N ASN A 27 -2.25 -3.10 7.28
CA ASN A 27 -2.49 -3.36 5.87
C ASN A 27 -1.19 -3.53 5.12
N THR A 28 -0.19 -2.74 5.46
CA THR A 28 1.12 -2.83 4.84
C THR A 28 1.77 -4.17 5.14
N ARG A 29 1.69 -4.60 6.39
CA ARG A 29 2.25 -5.88 6.79
C ARG A 29 1.57 -7.03 6.08
N ASP A 30 0.24 -6.97 5.97
CA ASP A 30 -0.52 -8.01 5.29
C ASP A 30 -0.19 -8.04 3.79
N PHE A 31 0.03 -6.87 3.21
CA PHE A 31 0.45 -6.75 1.83
C PHE A 31 1.77 -7.48 1.60
N LEU A 32 2.76 -7.22 2.46
CA LEU A 32 4.06 -7.87 2.32
C LEU A 32 3.96 -9.38 2.51
N LYS A 33 3.15 -9.81 3.44
CA LYS A 33 2.95 -11.24 3.66
C LYS A 33 2.30 -11.89 2.46
N GLN A 34 1.32 -11.23 1.86
CA GLN A 34 0.66 -11.78 0.69
C GLN A 34 1.62 -11.90 -0.50
N LEU A 35 2.48 -10.91 -0.69
CA LEU A 35 3.47 -11.00 -1.75
C LEU A 35 4.39 -12.19 -1.56
N GLU A 36 4.76 -12.46 -0.32
CA GLU A 36 5.58 -13.61 0.00
C GLU A 36 4.87 -14.90 -0.37
N LEU A 37 3.59 -15.00 -0.03
CA LEU A 37 2.79 -16.17 -0.37
C LEU A 37 2.63 -16.32 -1.88
N ASP A 38 2.61 -15.21 -2.59
CA ASP A 38 2.50 -15.22 -4.05
C ASP A 38 3.83 -15.54 -4.74
N GLY A 39 4.89 -15.69 -3.96
CA GLY A 39 6.19 -16.00 -4.51
C GLY A 39 6.91 -14.82 -5.14
N ILE A 40 6.53 -13.61 -4.76
CA ILE A 40 7.16 -12.40 -5.29
C ILE A 40 8.24 -11.94 -4.31
N THR A 41 9.50 -12.04 -4.74
CA THR A 41 10.63 -11.67 -3.91
C THR A 41 10.98 -10.21 -4.13
N VAL A 42 10.86 -9.41 -3.09
CA VAL A 42 11.16 -7.99 -3.15
C VAL A 42 11.35 -7.50 -1.72
N SER A 43 12.21 -6.49 -1.53
CA SER A 43 12.38 -5.94 -0.19
C SER A 43 11.09 -5.23 0.21
N GLY A 44 10.81 -5.23 1.53
CA GLY A 44 9.59 -4.61 2.02
C GLY A 44 9.51 -3.14 1.64
N GLN A 45 10.63 -2.43 1.74
CA GLN A 45 10.67 -1.02 1.43
C GLN A 45 10.35 -0.75 -0.04
N THR A 46 10.93 -1.54 -0.93
CA THR A 46 10.66 -1.43 -2.35
C THR A 46 9.21 -1.78 -2.67
N ALA A 47 8.70 -2.83 -2.05
CA ALA A 47 7.33 -3.26 -2.29
C ALA A 47 6.34 -2.15 -1.90
N ILE A 48 6.56 -1.52 -0.76
CA ILE A 48 5.66 -0.47 -0.30
C ILE A 48 5.72 0.73 -1.22
N ARG A 49 6.92 1.14 -1.62
CA ARG A 49 7.07 2.25 -2.54
C ARG A 49 6.40 1.98 -3.88
N GLU A 50 6.65 0.80 -4.44
CA GLU A 50 6.04 0.43 -5.71
C GLU A 50 4.53 0.31 -5.59
N GLY A 51 4.05 -0.22 -4.47
CA GLY A 51 2.62 -0.33 -4.25
C GLY A 51 1.93 1.03 -4.21
N TYR A 52 2.54 1.99 -3.55
CA TYR A 52 2.01 3.35 -3.53
C TYR A 52 2.06 3.98 -4.92
N ASP A 53 3.10 3.71 -5.68
CA ASP A 53 3.21 4.22 -7.05
C ASP A 53 2.11 3.65 -7.94
N ILE A 54 1.81 2.37 -7.78
CA ILE A 54 0.70 1.73 -8.48
C ILE A 54 -0.61 2.45 -8.17
N CYS A 55 -0.84 2.69 -6.88
CA CYS A 55 -2.07 3.34 -6.46
C CYS A 55 -2.16 4.76 -6.99
N ARG A 56 -1.07 5.51 -6.98
CA ARG A 56 -1.07 6.86 -7.55
C ARG A 56 -1.36 6.84 -9.04
N PHE A 57 -0.76 5.88 -9.75
CA PHE A 57 -0.96 5.73 -11.18
C PHE A 57 -2.41 5.42 -11.53
N MET A 58 -3.08 4.64 -10.69
CA MET A 58 -4.45 4.19 -10.94
C MET A 58 -5.51 5.11 -10.31
N LYS A 59 -5.12 6.20 -9.71
CA LYS A 59 -6.04 7.07 -8.99
C LYS A 59 -7.17 7.60 -9.87
N PRO A 60 -8.44 7.33 -9.49
CA PRO A 60 -9.58 7.87 -10.24
C PRO A 60 -9.63 9.39 -10.15
N PRO A 61 -10.26 10.06 -11.11
CA PRO A 61 -10.95 9.47 -12.29
C PRO A 61 -10.02 9.26 -13.49
N ASP A 62 -8.82 9.81 -13.45
CA ASP A 62 -7.94 9.81 -14.62
C ASP A 62 -6.90 8.71 -14.60
N GLY A 63 -6.99 7.81 -13.66
CA GLY A 63 -5.98 6.79 -13.46
C GLY A 63 -5.89 5.76 -14.57
N GLY A 64 -4.75 5.11 -14.64
CA GLY A 64 -4.51 4.04 -15.60
C GLY A 64 -5.20 2.75 -15.19
N ALA A 65 -5.28 1.83 -16.13
CA ALA A 65 -5.86 0.52 -15.88
C ALA A 65 -4.85 -0.39 -15.19
N LEU A 66 -5.36 -1.46 -14.60
CA LEU A 66 -4.53 -2.43 -13.89
C LEU A 66 -3.45 -3.01 -14.79
N TRP A 67 -3.78 -3.30 -16.04
CA TRP A 67 -2.81 -3.85 -16.98
C TRP A 67 -1.65 -2.88 -17.21
N ASP A 68 -1.98 -1.59 -17.35
CA ASP A 68 -0.95 -0.57 -17.57
C ASP A 68 -0.07 -0.41 -16.33
N ALA A 69 -0.66 -0.54 -15.15
CA ALA A 69 0.09 -0.50 -13.91
C ALA A 69 1.05 -1.68 -13.83
N ALA A 70 0.61 -2.86 -14.27
CA ALA A 70 1.45 -4.04 -14.29
C ALA A 70 2.64 -3.85 -15.23
N LEU A 71 2.40 -3.27 -16.40
CA LEU A 71 3.48 -3.00 -17.35
C LEU A 71 4.49 -2.02 -16.78
N LYS A 72 4.00 -1.02 -16.06
CA LYS A 72 4.87 -0.05 -15.41
C LYS A 72 5.78 -0.73 -14.39
N VAL A 73 5.21 -1.58 -13.55
CA VAL A 73 5.99 -2.31 -12.56
C VAL A 73 6.99 -3.25 -13.24
N LYS A 74 6.56 -3.92 -14.30
CA LYS A 74 7.45 -4.82 -15.03
C LYS A 74 8.67 -4.08 -15.57
N SER A 75 8.49 -2.84 -16.01
CA SER A 75 9.62 -2.06 -16.52
C SER A 75 10.62 -1.73 -15.42
N GLU A 76 10.17 -1.64 -14.18
CA GLU A 76 11.03 -1.32 -13.05
C GLU A 76 11.58 -2.59 -12.38
N GLN A 77 10.92 -3.72 -12.60
CA GLN A 77 11.34 -5.01 -12.06
C GLN A 77 11.43 -5.99 -13.22
N PRO A 78 12.45 -5.84 -14.07
CA PRO A 78 12.49 -6.62 -15.32
C PRO A 78 12.62 -8.12 -15.13
N ASP A 79 13.07 -8.55 -13.94
CA ASP A 79 13.20 -9.98 -13.67
C ASP A 79 11.86 -10.63 -13.34
N TRP A 80 10.84 -9.86 -13.08
CA TRP A 80 9.52 -10.42 -12.80
C TRP A 80 8.84 -10.80 -14.10
N THR A 81 8.02 -11.85 -14.04
CA THR A 81 7.15 -12.17 -15.18
C THR A 81 6.01 -11.17 -15.22
N ILE A 82 5.30 -11.12 -16.35
CA ILE A 82 4.15 -10.25 -16.45
C ILE A 82 3.06 -10.71 -15.45
N ASP A 83 2.97 -12.01 -15.21
CA ASP A 83 2.01 -12.52 -14.23
C ASP A 83 2.35 -12.04 -12.83
N GLN A 84 3.61 -12.02 -12.47
CA GLN A 84 4.04 -11.51 -11.18
C GLN A 84 3.75 -10.01 -11.06
N ALA A 85 4.03 -9.26 -12.12
CA ALA A 85 3.75 -7.82 -12.12
C ALA A 85 2.26 -7.55 -11.99
N LEU A 86 1.44 -8.33 -12.68
CA LEU A 86 -0.01 -8.18 -12.60
C LEU A 86 -0.52 -8.54 -11.21
N THR A 87 0.01 -9.61 -10.63
CA THR A 87 -0.33 -9.99 -9.27
C THR A 87 0.06 -8.90 -8.29
N PHE A 88 1.26 -8.35 -8.44
CA PHE A 88 1.72 -7.27 -7.59
C PHE A 88 0.79 -6.05 -7.66
N ALA A 89 0.42 -5.64 -8.88
CA ALA A 89 -0.47 -4.51 -9.06
C ALA A 89 -1.83 -4.79 -8.42
N ASN A 90 -2.33 -6.00 -8.57
CA ASN A 90 -3.60 -6.39 -7.99
C ASN A 90 -3.55 -6.36 -6.47
N ARG A 91 -2.48 -6.91 -5.87
CA ARG A 91 -2.32 -6.89 -4.42
C ARG A 91 -2.19 -5.47 -3.88
N SER A 92 -1.53 -4.60 -4.64
CA SER A 92 -1.41 -3.20 -4.24
C SER A 92 -2.78 -2.55 -4.10
N THR A 93 -3.68 -2.80 -5.06
CA THR A 93 -5.02 -2.24 -4.96
C THR A 93 -5.82 -2.88 -3.83
N GLN A 94 -5.58 -4.15 -3.55
CA GLN A 94 -6.31 -4.82 -2.47
C GLN A 94 -5.92 -4.33 -1.09
N PHE A 95 -4.66 -4.04 -0.88
CA PHE A 95 -4.14 -3.75 0.47
C PHE A 95 -3.81 -2.28 0.70
N ILE A 96 -3.40 -1.56 -0.33
CA ILE A 96 -2.98 -0.18 -0.15
C ILE A 96 -4.08 0.80 -0.53
N CYS A 97 -4.76 0.56 -1.63
CA CYS A 97 -5.82 1.45 -2.08
C CYS A 97 -7.09 0.68 -2.46
N PRO A 98 -7.73 0.02 -1.49
CA PRO A 98 -8.87 -0.83 -1.77
C PRO A 98 -10.14 -0.09 -2.15
N ASN A 99 -10.21 1.21 -1.89
CA ASN A 99 -11.38 1.99 -2.24
C ASN A 99 -10.95 3.37 -2.72
N ARG A 100 -11.93 4.13 -3.20
CA ARG A 100 -11.65 5.42 -3.81
C ARG A 100 -10.92 6.38 -2.90
N GLU A 101 -11.31 6.40 -1.63
CA GLU A 101 -10.73 7.32 -0.66
C GLU A 101 -9.30 6.98 -0.27
N SER A 102 -8.90 5.75 -0.46
CA SER A 102 -7.58 5.31 -0.02
C SER A 102 -6.48 5.52 -1.06
N PHE A 103 -6.81 6.01 -2.25
CA PHE A 103 -5.78 6.31 -3.25
C PHE A 103 -4.97 7.52 -2.82
N PRO A 104 -3.64 7.43 -2.81
CA PRO A 104 -2.79 8.54 -2.37
C PRO A 104 -2.79 9.67 -3.39
N ASP A 105 -2.50 10.85 -2.90
CA ASP A 105 -2.41 12.04 -3.75
C ASP A 105 -1.14 12.09 -4.58
#